data_d26de69a428f361801a279d578484849
#
_entry.id   d26de69a428f361801a279d578484849
#
_cell.length_a   1.000
_cell.length_b   1.000
_cell.length_c   1.000
_cell.angle_alpha   90.00
_cell.angle_beta   90.00
_cell.angle_gamma   90.00
#
_symmetry.space_group_name_H-M   'P 1'
#
loop_
_entity.id
_entity.type
_entity.pdbx_description
1 polymer ?
#
loop_
_entity_poly.entity_id
_entity_poly.type
_entity_poly.pdbx_seq_one_letter_code
_entity_poly.pdbx_strand_id
1 'polypeptide(L)'
;MKVAIIGAGVSGLSCAYELERNGFTPVIFEKRSQIGEPTGFSGLWSRLVIRVNRDPVRYLKTKYDFDIKPLSRLRETTMISPNKRTVCRGNLGYTFRRGVEEHSLEKQIAAKIKTPILFNSYIEIEDIRNEFDKVVVSTASPSIARHLGIWTDTFIAQARIAMVLGEFKLDSATVWFNEKYANKAFCYLIPNSTKEATLALLINNSRTTELDHYWSEFLLREKINYTIIQESDTEHFCGFVQPLKYENISFIGNAAGFTDDLIGIGAFNAIESGILAAQAIAKGIDYNKLVKPIYDDIVKLHHFRKAMNTFDNSGFDKLITFVGTPGIKQFIYKNPLLKLRYGMPLVRFYNMFKKRD
;
A
#
# COMPACT_ATOMS: atom_id res chain seq x y z
N MET A 1 15.59 -27.90 6.28
CA MET A 1 14.50 -27.33 5.46
C MET A 1 15.07 -26.14 4.69
N LYS A 2 15.04 -26.23 3.38
CA LYS A 2 15.49 -25.15 2.47
C LYS A 2 14.32 -24.21 2.18
N VAL A 3 14.52 -22.90 2.35
CA VAL A 3 13.47 -21.88 2.11
C VAL A 3 13.95 -20.89 1.06
N ALA A 4 13.16 -20.68 0.01
CA ALA A 4 13.38 -19.64 -0.98
C ALA A 4 12.44 -18.47 -0.76
N ILE A 5 12.91 -17.24 -0.99
CA ILE A 5 12.12 -16.00 -1.03
C ILE A 5 12.33 -15.35 -2.40
N ILE A 6 11.26 -15.17 -3.17
CA ILE A 6 11.29 -14.49 -4.47
C ILE A 6 10.89 -13.03 -4.28
N GLY A 7 11.83 -12.12 -4.36
CA GLY A 7 11.68 -10.68 -4.18
C GLY A 7 12.18 -10.17 -2.84
N ALA A 8 13.11 -9.21 -2.87
CA ALA A 8 13.68 -8.51 -1.70
C ALA A 8 12.96 -7.18 -1.43
N GLY A 9 11.65 -7.15 -1.60
CA GLY A 9 10.80 -6.03 -1.18
C GLY A 9 10.46 -6.08 0.31
N VAL A 10 9.61 -5.15 0.76
CA VAL A 10 9.21 -5.02 2.18
C VAL A 10 8.74 -6.34 2.78
N SER A 11 7.90 -7.12 2.07
CA SER A 11 7.38 -8.39 2.58
C SER A 11 8.44 -9.49 2.64
N GLY A 12 9.26 -9.64 1.59
CA GLY A 12 10.31 -10.67 1.53
C GLY A 12 11.41 -10.43 2.56
N LEU A 13 11.86 -9.19 2.72
CA LEU A 13 12.84 -8.82 3.75
C LEU A 13 12.28 -9.04 5.18
N SER A 14 11.00 -8.75 5.41
CA SER A 14 10.35 -9.02 6.71
C SER A 14 10.21 -10.51 6.98
N CYS A 15 9.98 -11.32 5.94
CA CYS A 15 9.98 -12.78 6.05
C CYS A 15 11.38 -13.30 6.38
N ALA A 16 12.41 -12.81 5.68
CA ALA A 16 13.81 -13.19 5.96
C ALA A 16 14.22 -12.86 7.39
N TYR A 17 13.91 -11.65 7.86
CA TYR A 17 14.16 -11.22 9.24
C TYR A 17 13.58 -12.20 10.27
N GLU A 18 12.33 -12.59 10.13
CA GLU A 18 11.68 -13.47 11.10
C GLU A 18 12.15 -14.93 10.94
N LEU A 19 12.51 -15.39 9.72
CA LEU A 19 13.14 -16.69 9.50
C LEU A 19 14.48 -16.77 10.23
N GLU A 20 15.35 -15.76 10.08
CA GLU A 20 16.64 -15.71 10.77
C GLU A 20 16.48 -15.78 12.30
N ARG A 21 15.50 -15.08 12.85
CA ARG A 21 15.18 -15.10 14.29
C ARG A 21 14.73 -16.48 14.77
N ASN A 22 14.20 -17.29 13.88
CA ASN A 22 13.81 -18.69 14.17
C ASN A 22 14.87 -19.71 13.74
N GLY A 23 16.10 -19.28 13.43
CA GLY A 23 17.23 -20.15 13.11
C GLY A 23 17.27 -20.69 11.68
N PHE A 24 16.53 -20.08 10.75
CA PHE A 24 16.54 -20.45 9.34
C PHE A 24 17.33 -19.42 8.53
N THR A 25 18.10 -19.89 7.55
CA THR A 25 18.78 -19.04 6.57
C THR A 25 18.11 -19.26 5.21
N PRO A 26 17.23 -18.36 4.76
CA PRO A 26 16.60 -18.47 3.45
C PRO A 26 17.57 -18.13 2.31
N VAL A 27 17.22 -18.52 1.09
CA VAL A 27 17.84 -17.96 -0.14
C VAL A 27 16.91 -16.89 -0.66
N ILE A 28 17.44 -15.66 -0.83
CA ILE A 28 16.66 -14.50 -1.27
C ILE A 28 17.05 -14.14 -2.69
N PHE A 29 16.09 -14.22 -3.62
CA PHE A 29 16.28 -13.84 -5.01
C PHE A 29 15.64 -12.48 -5.27
N GLU A 30 16.39 -11.57 -5.89
CA GLU A 30 15.90 -10.26 -6.31
C GLU A 30 16.27 -10.01 -7.78
N LYS A 31 15.28 -9.71 -8.61
CA LYS A 31 15.47 -9.47 -10.03
C LYS A 31 16.25 -8.20 -10.36
N ARG A 32 16.18 -7.20 -9.46
CA ARG A 32 16.93 -5.93 -9.62
C ARG A 32 18.35 -6.05 -9.12
N SER A 33 19.17 -5.05 -9.49
CA SER A 33 20.56 -4.94 -9.02
C SER A 33 20.70 -4.39 -7.60
N GLN A 34 19.58 -3.91 -7.00
CA GLN A 34 19.56 -3.33 -5.66
C GLN A 34 18.17 -3.40 -5.01
N ILE A 35 18.14 -3.18 -3.70
CA ILE A 35 16.90 -3.11 -2.92
C ILE A 35 16.19 -1.77 -3.17
N GLY A 36 14.86 -1.83 -3.32
CA GLY A 36 13.97 -0.68 -3.44
C GLY A 36 13.64 -0.33 -4.89
N GLU A 37 12.58 0.47 -5.05
CA GLU A 37 12.20 1.03 -6.35
C GLU A 37 13.17 2.14 -6.75
N PRO A 38 13.60 2.21 -8.04
CA PRO A 38 14.54 3.22 -8.50
C PRO A 38 14.04 4.66 -8.27
N THR A 39 12.76 4.90 -8.56
CA THR A 39 12.11 6.18 -8.22
C THR A 39 11.62 6.10 -6.80
N GLY A 40 12.26 6.88 -5.93
CA GLY A 40 11.82 6.97 -4.54
C GLY A 40 10.50 7.73 -4.41
N PHE A 41 9.67 7.32 -3.46
CA PHE A 41 8.41 8.00 -3.15
C PHE A 41 8.10 7.92 -1.66
N SER A 42 7.18 8.77 -1.19
CA SER A 42 6.63 8.65 0.15
C SER A 42 5.30 7.94 0.14
N GLY A 43 5.18 6.91 0.98
CA GLY A 43 3.96 6.17 1.21
C GLY A 43 3.30 6.56 2.54
N LEU A 44 2.00 6.30 2.63
CA LEU A 44 1.18 6.65 3.77
C LEU A 44 0.76 5.41 4.57
N TRP A 45 0.82 5.50 5.89
CA TRP A 45 0.19 4.58 6.82
C TRP A 45 -0.97 5.27 7.53
N SER A 46 -2.15 5.23 6.92
CA SER A 46 -3.34 5.85 7.49
C SER A 46 -3.93 5.02 8.63
N ARG A 47 -4.15 5.66 9.77
CA ARG A 47 -4.84 5.01 10.91
C ARG A 47 -6.26 4.57 10.60
N LEU A 48 -6.90 5.14 9.60
CA LEU A 48 -8.26 4.75 9.20
C LEU A 48 -8.30 3.39 8.50
N VAL A 49 -7.24 3.05 7.75
CA VAL A 49 -7.16 1.85 6.93
C VAL A 49 -6.39 0.72 7.62
N ILE A 50 -5.26 1.04 8.27
CA ILE A 50 -4.45 0.03 8.93
C ILE A 50 -5.26 -0.72 9.99
N ARG A 51 -5.22 -2.04 9.92
CA ARG A 51 -6.04 -2.99 10.69
C ARG A 51 -5.93 -2.82 12.21
N VAL A 52 -4.74 -2.57 12.73
CA VAL A 52 -4.50 -2.55 14.17
C VAL A 52 -5.08 -1.30 14.84
N ASN A 53 -5.71 -1.47 16.00
CA ASN A 53 -6.30 -0.36 16.76
C ASN A 53 -5.25 0.45 17.55
N ARG A 54 -4.07 -0.13 17.75
CA ARG A 54 -2.93 0.53 18.41
C ARG A 54 -2.11 1.32 17.40
N ASP A 55 -1.16 2.08 17.88
CA ASP A 55 -0.15 2.71 17.04
C ASP A 55 0.58 1.63 16.20
N PRO A 56 0.59 1.72 14.86
CA PRO A 56 1.11 0.64 14.00
C PRO A 56 2.62 0.43 14.15
N VAL A 57 3.40 1.48 14.36
CA VAL A 57 4.85 1.37 14.58
C VAL A 57 5.12 0.68 15.91
N ARG A 58 4.46 1.13 16.97
CA ARG A 58 4.57 0.50 18.28
C ARG A 58 4.07 -0.95 18.28
N TYR A 59 3.01 -1.24 17.50
CA TYR A 59 2.49 -2.60 17.37
C TYR A 59 3.53 -3.54 16.78
N LEU A 60 4.19 -3.17 15.67
CA LEU A 60 5.25 -3.98 15.06
C LEU A 60 6.41 -4.20 16.03
N LYS A 61 6.84 -3.13 16.73
CA LYS A 61 7.91 -3.22 17.72
C LYS A 61 7.56 -4.15 18.89
N THR A 62 6.37 -4.00 19.48
CA THR A 62 6.01 -4.75 20.68
C THR A 62 5.60 -6.19 20.40
N LYS A 63 5.00 -6.46 19.25
CA LYS A 63 4.50 -7.80 18.90
C LYS A 63 5.57 -8.67 18.23
N TYR A 64 6.39 -8.06 17.37
CA TYR A 64 7.31 -8.78 16.51
C TYR A 64 8.78 -8.38 16.72
N ASP A 65 9.04 -7.49 17.68
CA ASP A 65 10.37 -6.88 17.87
C ASP A 65 10.91 -6.22 16.58
N PHE A 66 10.00 -5.70 15.79
CA PHE A 66 10.27 -5.15 14.47
C PHE A 66 10.25 -3.62 14.53
N ASP A 67 11.42 -3.03 14.76
CA ASP A 67 11.58 -1.58 14.91
C ASP A 67 11.84 -0.92 13.55
N ILE A 68 11.02 0.06 13.20
CA ILE A 68 11.13 0.88 11.99
C ILE A 68 10.87 2.33 12.34
N LYS A 69 11.52 3.23 11.59
CA LYS A 69 11.39 4.67 11.79
C LYS A 69 10.56 5.29 10.68
N PRO A 70 9.42 5.91 10.97
CA PRO A 70 8.68 6.67 9.98
C PRO A 70 9.46 7.94 9.57
N LEU A 71 9.18 8.43 8.37
CA LEU A 71 9.67 9.72 7.90
C LEU A 71 9.05 10.85 8.73
N SER A 72 7.73 10.82 8.90
CA SER A 72 7.01 11.78 9.72
C SER A 72 5.73 11.18 10.32
N ARG A 73 5.23 11.81 11.38
CA ARG A 73 3.83 11.62 11.82
C ARG A 73 2.92 12.44 10.94
N LEU A 74 1.87 11.83 10.40
CA LEU A 74 0.83 12.54 9.68
C LEU A 74 -0.13 13.21 10.66
N ARG A 75 -0.16 14.55 10.65
CA ARG A 75 -1.01 15.35 11.54
C ARG A 75 -2.10 16.11 10.80
N GLU A 76 -1.92 16.30 9.51
CA GLU A 76 -2.86 17.02 8.68
C GLU A 76 -3.07 16.30 7.35
N THR A 77 -4.32 16.15 6.93
CA THR A 77 -4.66 15.69 5.58
C THR A 77 -5.67 16.66 4.97
N THR A 78 -5.32 17.23 3.84
CA THR A 78 -6.23 18.01 3.00
C THR A 78 -6.84 17.10 1.94
N MET A 79 -8.15 17.04 1.87
CA MET A 79 -8.89 16.34 0.83
C MET A 79 -9.63 17.35 -0.04
N ILE A 80 -9.51 17.22 -1.36
CA ILE A 80 -10.01 18.15 -2.34
C ILE A 80 -10.84 17.37 -3.37
N SER A 81 -12.00 17.90 -3.71
CA SER A 81 -12.82 17.51 -4.85
C SER A 81 -13.21 18.77 -5.63
N PRO A 82 -13.87 18.69 -6.81
CA PRO A 82 -14.03 19.86 -7.68
C PRO A 82 -14.59 21.12 -7.01
N ASN A 83 -15.50 20.97 -6.05
CA ASN A 83 -16.16 22.09 -5.39
C ASN A 83 -16.00 22.09 -3.86
N LYS A 84 -15.25 21.13 -3.29
CA LYS A 84 -15.13 20.97 -1.84
C LYS A 84 -13.69 20.76 -1.40
N ARG A 85 -13.37 21.35 -0.26
CA ARG A 85 -12.08 21.16 0.42
C ARG A 85 -12.29 20.93 1.91
N THR A 86 -11.63 19.93 2.45
CA THR A 86 -11.68 19.60 3.87
C THR A 86 -10.28 19.36 4.40
N VAL A 87 -9.99 19.91 5.57
CA VAL A 87 -8.73 19.68 6.28
C VAL A 87 -9.01 18.90 7.54
N CYS A 88 -8.44 17.70 7.65
CA CYS A 88 -8.50 16.85 8.82
C CYS A 88 -7.21 16.96 9.62
N ARG A 89 -7.33 17.19 10.95
CA ARG A 89 -6.18 17.32 11.86
C ARG A 89 -6.28 16.34 13.00
N GLY A 90 -5.15 15.78 13.39
CA GLY A 90 -5.05 14.84 14.50
C GLY A 90 -3.91 13.86 14.36
N ASN A 91 -3.97 12.75 15.09
CA ASN A 91 -3.05 11.63 14.89
C ASN A 91 -3.58 10.74 13.76
N LEU A 92 -3.24 11.09 12.50
CA LEU A 92 -3.81 10.47 11.30
C LEU A 92 -3.00 9.26 10.81
N GLY A 93 -1.76 9.11 11.28
CA GLY A 93 -0.88 8.00 10.88
C GLY A 93 0.57 8.43 10.75
N TYR A 94 1.24 7.84 9.76
CA TYR A 94 2.65 8.07 9.48
C TYR A 94 2.91 8.12 7.97
N THR A 95 4.00 8.77 7.58
CA THR A 95 4.60 8.68 6.25
C THR A 95 5.90 7.89 6.32
N PHE A 96 6.23 7.18 5.26
CA PHE A 96 7.47 6.42 5.12
C PHE A 96 8.11 6.69 3.77
N ARG A 97 9.40 6.89 3.75
CA ARG A 97 10.17 6.90 2.51
C ARG A 97 10.25 5.47 1.95
N ARG A 98 10.03 5.33 0.66
CA ARG A 98 10.13 4.10 -0.11
C ARG A 98 11.19 4.29 -1.20
N GLY A 99 11.85 3.22 -1.61
CA GLY A 99 12.82 3.26 -2.70
C GLY A 99 14.25 2.91 -2.28
N VAL A 100 15.21 3.46 -3.01
CA VAL A 100 16.64 3.11 -2.89
C VAL A 100 17.40 3.91 -1.83
N GLU A 101 16.82 5.00 -1.31
CA GLU A 101 17.50 5.84 -0.34
C GLU A 101 17.72 5.12 0.99
N GLU A 102 18.79 5.52 1.70
CA GLU A 102 19.25 4.87 2.94
C GLU A 102 18.16 4.80 4.03
N HIS A 103 17.32 5.82 4.14
CA HIS A 103 16.24 5.86 5.14
C HIS A 103 14.92 5.29 4.65
N SER A 104 14.90 4.69 3.45
CA SER A 104 13.70 4.02 2.94
C SER A 104 13.31 2.84 3.82
N LEU A 105 12.03 2.50 3.81
CA LEU A 105 11.51 1.37 4.57
C LEU A 105 12.21 0.05 4.18
N GLU A 106 12.49 -0.13 2.90
CA GLU A 106 13.21 -1.28 2.36
C GLU A 106 14.63 -1.40 2.95
N LYS A 107 15.39 -0.31 2.97
CA LYS A 107 16.76 -0.29 3.50
C LYS A 107 16.77 -0.48 5.02
N GLN A 108 15.83 0.12 5.74
CA GLN A 108 15.69 -0.11 7.18
C GLN A 108 15.44 -1.57 7.52
N ILE A 109 14.65 -2.30 6.71
CA ILE A 109 14.39 -3.72 6.92
C ILE A 109 15.60 -4.55 6.52
N ALA A 110 16.20 -4.26 5.36
CA ALA A 110 17.41 -4.94 4.90
C ALA A 110 18.57 -4.87 5.89
N ALA A 111 18.73 -3.75 6.59
CA ALA A 111 19.76 -3.59 7.62
C ALA A 111 19.56 -4.52 8.85
N LYS A 112 18.41 -5.20 8.95
CA LYS A 112 18.11 -6.13 10.06
C LYS A 112 18.41 -7.59 9.72
N ILE A 113 18.67 -7.92 8.47
CA ILE A 113 18.95 -9.28 8.00
C ILE A 113 20.44 -9.48 7.74
N LYS A 114 20.91 -10.70 7.90
CA LYS A 114 22.28 -11.13 7.63
C LYS A 114 22.38 -11.95 6.35
N THR A 115 21.28 -12.56 5.93
CA THR A 115 21.22 -13.40 4.73
C THR A 115 21.56 -12.59 3.49
N PRO A 116 22.52 -13.04 2.68
CA PRO A 116 22.85 -12.39 1.40
C PRO A 116 21.64 -12.42 0.46
N ILE A 117 21.52 -11.35 -0.33
CA ILE A 117 20.50 -11.25 -1.38
C ILE A 117 21.18 -11.51 -2.72
N LEU A 118 20.62 -12.45 -3.48
CA LEU A 118 21.05 -12.76 -4.83
C LEU A 118 20.37 -11.76 -5.78
N PHE A 119 21.08 -10.69 -6.11
CA PHE A 119 20.63 -9.67 -7.04
C PHE A 119 20.74 -10.12 -8.50
N ASN A 120 20.06 -9.41 -9.42
CA ASN A 120 19.98 -9.73 -10.85
C ASN A 120 19.53 -11.18 -11.11
N SER A 121 18.71 -11.72 -10.20
CA SER A 121 18.23 -13.09 -10.22
C SER A 121 16.73 -13.11 -10.52
N TYR A 122 16.39 -13.24 -11.80
CA TYR A 122 15.03 -13.51 -12.22
C TYR A 122 14.75 -15.02 -12.08
N ILE A 123 13.72 -15.37 -11.36
CA ILE A 123 13.37 -16.77 -11.03
C ILE A 123 11.96 -17.06 -11.55
N GLU A 124 11.86 -18.10 -12.36
CA GLU A 124 10.58 -18.74 -12.69
C GLU A 124 10.22 -19.71 -11.58
N ILE A 125 8.94 -19.81 -11.27
CA ILE A 125 8.47 -20.61 -10.13
C ILE A 125 8.73 -22.12 -10.35
N GLU A 126 8.68 -22.56 -11.58
CA GLU A 126 8.91 -23.94 -11.99
C GLU A 126 10.34 -24.40 -11.68
N ASP A 127 11.33 -23.50 -11.78
CA ASP A 127 12.74 -23.82 -11.60
C ASP A 127 13.06 -24.16 -10.14
N ILE A 128 12.39 -23.50 -9.19
CA ILE A 128 12.76 -23.61 -7.77
C ILE A 128 11.74 -24.34 -6.88
N ARG A 129 10.48 -24.50 -7.32
CA ARG A 129 9.45 -25.10 -6.46
C ARG A 129 9.78 -26.54 -6.03
N ASN A 130 10.55 -27.28 -6.83
CA ASN A 130 10.99 -28.63 -6.53
C ASN A 130 12.35 -28.70 -5.81
N GLU A 131 13.13 -27.62 -5.81
CA GLU A 131 14.45 -27.54 -5.17
C GLU A 131 14.40 -27.11 -3.71
N PHE A 132 13.29 -26.45 -3.32
CA PHE A 132 13.09 -25.89 -2.00
C PHE A 132 11.90 -26.54 -1.28
N ASP A 133 12.06 -26.81 0.00
CA ASP A 133 10.97 -27.33 0.84
C ASP A 133 9.82 -26.32 0.98
N LYS A 134 10.14 -25.02 0.98
CA LYS A 134 9.19 -23.90 1.04
C LYS A 134 9.64 -22.78 0.11
N VAL A 135 8.69 -22.21 -0.61
CA VAL A 135 8.87 -21.04 -1.47
C VAL A 135 7.94 -19.91 -1.02
N VAL A 136 8.49 -18.72 -0.81
CA VAL A 136 7.74 -17.52 -0.42
C VAL A 136 7.77 -16.52 -1.58
N VAL A 137 6.61 -16.25 -2.17
CA VAL A 137 6.47 -15.29 -3.27
C VAL A 137 6.14 -13.91 -2.69
N SER A 138 7.06 -12.96 -2.86
CA SER A 138 6.99 -11.59 -2.34
C SER A 138 7.20 -10.52 -3.43
N THR A 139 6.85 -10.84 -4.65
CA THR A 139 6.93 -9.94 -5.79
C THR A 139 5.93 -8.78 -5.67
N ALA A 140 6.26 -7.62 -6.25
CA ALA A 140 5.31 -6.50 -6.33
C ALA A 140 4.17 -6.76 -7.34
N SER A 141 4.37 -7.71 -8.24
CA SER A 141 3.47 -8.09 -9.34
C SER A 141 2.71 -9.38 -9.00
N PRO A 142 1.48 -9.53 -9.48
CA PRO A 142 0.72 -10.77 -9.38
C PRO A 142 1.12 -11.84 -10.43
N SER A 143 2.20 -11.66 -11.19
CA SER A 143 2.56 -12.49 -12.34
C SER A 143 2.57 -13.99 -12.02
N ILE A 144 3.22 -14.40 -10.93
CA ILE A 144 3.28 -15.81 -10.53
C ILE A 144 1.88 -16.33 -10.16
N ALA A 145 1.10 -15.56 -9.41
CA ALA A 145 -0.25 -15.97 -9.04
C ALA A 145 -1.21 -16.03 -10.24
N ARG A 146 -1.03 -15.14 -11.23
CA ARG A 146 -1.77 -15.21 -12.52
C ARG A 146 -1.36 -16.43 -13.33
N HIS A 147 -0.06 -16.70 -13.44
CA HIS A 147 0.45 -17.88 -14.13
C HIS A 147 -0.12 -19.19 -13.54
N LEU A 148 -0.24 -19.27 -12.22
CA LEU A 148 -0.85 -20.40 -11.52
C LEU A 148 -2.40 -20.40 -11.55
N GLY A 149 -3.04 -19.40 -12.17
CA GLY A 149 -4.50 -19.32 -12.28
C GLY A 149 -5.24 -19.05 -10.97
N ILE A 150 -4.56 -18.50 -9.96
CA ILE A 150 -5.10 -18.27 -8.61
C ILE A 150 -5.26 -16.78 -8.25
N TRP A 151 -5.08 -15.88 -9.20
CA TRP A 151 -5.25 -14.43 -9.01
C TRP A 151 -6.56 -13.93 -9.61
N THR A 152 -7.25 -13.05 -8.88
CA THR A 152 -8.43 -12.31 -9.36
C THR A 152 -8.20 -10.82 -9.18
N ASP A 153 -8.24 -10.06 -10.28
CA ASP A 153 -8.09 -8.60 -10.24
C ASP A 153 -9.32 -7.93 -9.62
N THR A 154 -9.09 -6.92 -8.76
CA THR A 154 -10.13 -6.06 -8.20
C THR A 154 -9.98 -4.60 -8.63
N PHE A 155 -8.74 -4.16 -8.81
CA PHE A 155 -8.41 -2.81 -9.22
C PHE A 155 -7.05 -2.80 -9.91
N ILE A 156 -7.01 -2.22 -11.10
CA ILE A 156 -5.77 -1.99 -11.84
C ILE A 156 -5.68 -0.50 -12.10
N ALA A 157 -4.60 0.13 -11.67
CA ALA A 157 -4.35 1.54 -11.94
C ALA A 157 -3.03 1.71 -12.70
N GLN A 158 -3.03 2.65 -13.64
CA GLN A 158 -1.82 3.28 -14.13
C GLN A 158 -1.47 4.42 -13.17
N ALA A 159 -0.21 4.53 -12.81
CA ALA A 159 0.24 5.56 -11.87
C ALA A 159 1.48 6.28 -12.40
N ARG A 160 1.46 7.61 -12.34
CA ARG A 160 2.63 8.45 -12.48
C ARG A 160 3.03 8.97 -11.12
N ILE A 161 4.30 8.77 -10.77
CA ILE A 161 4.90 9.22 -9.52
C ILE A 161 6.01 10.20 -9.87
N ALA A 162 5.92 11.42 -9.36
CA ALA A 162 6.92 12.46 -9.57
C ALA A 162 7.51 12.93 -8.24
N MET A 163 8.80 13.24 -8.25
CA MET A 163 9.45 13.99 -7.19
C MET A 163 9.47 15.46 -7.58
N VAL A 164 8.96 16.31 -6.71
CA VAL A 164 8.80 17.74 -6.98
C VAL A 164 9.48 18.59 -5.92
N LEU A 165 10.00 19.75 -6.34
CA LEU A 165 10.60 20.77 -5.47
C LEU A 165 9.59 21.85 -5.12
N GLY A 166 9.62 22.31 -3.88
CA GLY A 166 8.74 23.38 -3.34
C GLY A 166 8.94 23.59 -1.86
N GLU A 167 7.99 24.28 -1.25
CA GLU A 167 7.93 24.44 0.21
C GLU A 167 6.81 23.56 0.76
N PHE A 168 7.15 22.63 1.63
CA PHE A 168 6.22 21.62 2.11
C PHE A 168 6.21 21.49 3.62
N LYS A 169 5.02 21.22 4.17
CA LYS A 169 4.83 20.91 5.57
C LYS A 169 4.93 19.39 5.77
N LEU A 170 6.00 18.92 6.40
CA LEU A 170 6.39 17.51 6.46
C LEU A 170 5.33 16.59 7.10
N ASP A 171 4.52 17.08 8.05
CA ASP A 171 3.48 16.32 8.75
C ASP A 171 2.10 16.39 8.08
N SER A 172 2.08 16.69 6.78
CA SER A 172 0.86 16.84 5.98
C SER A 172 0.80 15.91 4.77
N ALA A 173 -0.41 15.73 4.25
CA ALA A 173 -0.66 15.13 2.95
C ALA A 173 -1.85 15.82 2.29
N THR A 174 -1.85 15.87 0.96
CA THR A 174 -2.99 16.35 0.17
C THR A 174 -3.45 15.23 -0.76
N VAL A 175 -4.77 15.07 -0.88
CA VAL A 175 -5.39 14.08 -1.77
C VAL A 175 -6.46 14.78 -2.60
N TRP A 176 -6.47 14.54 -3.91
CA TRP A 176 -7.45 15.07 -4.84
C TRP A 176 -8.29 13.96 -5.46
N PHE A 177 -9.57 14.21 -5.59
CA PHE A 177 -10.55 13.35 -6.23
C PHE A 177 -11.25 14.12 -7.33
N ASN A 178 -11.05 13.75 -8.60
CA ASN A 178 -11.74 14.36 -9.72
C ASN A 178 -11.71 13.43 -10.92
N GLU A 179 -12.88 13.08 -11.45
CA GLU A 179 -13.01 12.17 -12.59
C GLU A 179 -12.27 12.65 -13.83
N LYS A 180 -12.09 13.96 -14.00
CA LYS A 180 -11.52 14.54 -15.21
C LYS A 180 -10.03 14.21 -15.39
N TYR A 181 -9.31 13.90 -14.31
CA TYR A 181 -7.90 13.54 -14.39
C TYR A 181 -7.54 12.24 -13.64
N ALA A 182 -8.36 11.77 -12.73
CA ALA A 182 -8.07 10.55 -11.96
C ALA A 182 -9.11 9.44 -12.19
N ASN A 183 -10.11 9.69 -13.07
CA ASN A 183 -11.25 8.80 -13.24
C ASN A 183 -11.86 8.43 -11.88
N LYS A 184 -11.90 7.17 -11.49
CA LYS A 184 -12.39 6.73 -10.17
C LYS A 184 -11.28 6.53 -9.13
N ALA A 185 -10.03 6.89 -9.46
CA ALA A 185 -8.91 6.83 -8.52
C ALA A 185 -8.68 8.20 -7.83
N PHE A 186 -7.44 8.61 -7.61
CA PHE A 186 -7.10 9.84 -6.89
C PHE A 186 -5.67 10.28 -7.20
N CYS A 187 -5.37 11.54 -6.85
CA CYS A 187 -4.01 12.05 -6.83
C CYS A 187 -3.59 12.36 -5.39
N TYR A 188 -2.30 12.36 -5.12
CA TYR A 188 -1.81 12.75 -3.81
C TYR A 188 -0.49 13.52 -3.87
N LEU A 189 -0.25 14.30 -2.82
CA LEU A 189 1.04 14.91 -2.53
C LEU A 189 1.42 14.58 -1.08
N ILE A 190 2.61 13.99 -0.90
CA ILE A 190 3.18 13.66 0.39
C ILE A 190 4.60 14.22 0.46
N PRO A 191 4.92 15.13 1.40
CA PRO A 191 6.26 15.66 1.57
C PRO A 191 7.29 14.60 1.90
N ASN A 192 8.45 14.66 1.23
CA ASN A 192 9.64 13.87 1.54
C ASN A 192 10.56 14.64 2.50
N SER A 193 10.56 15.96 2.38
CA SER A 193 11.24 16.93 3.22
C SER A 193 10.49 18.26 3.23
N THR A 194 11.06 19.30 3.79
CA THR A 194 10.50 20.67 3.68
C THR A 194 10.66 21.27 2.29
N LYS A 195 11.49 20.66 1.42
CA LYS A 195 11.84 21.16 0.06
C LYS A 195 11.42 20.22 -1.06
N GLU A 196 11.10 18.97 -0.72
CA GLU A 196 10.73 17.94 -1.68
C GLU A 196 9.45 17.25 -1.30
N ALA A 197 8.67 16.84 -2.30
CA ALA A 197 7.48 16.02 -2.11
C ALA A 197 7.33 14.96 -3.22
N THR A 198 6.62 13.90 -2.90
CA THR A 198 6.07 12.97 -3.87
C THR A 198 4.72 13.47 -4.33
N LEU A 199 4.57 13.73 -5.62
CA LEU A 199 3.32 14.02 -6.30
C LEU A 199 2.94 12.80 -7.15
N ALA A 200 1.73 12.28 -6.99
CA ALA A 200 1.31 11.10 -7.72
C ALA A 200 -0.10 11.25 -8.29
N LEU A 201 -0.28 10.69 -9.47
CA LEU A 201 -1.56 10.50 -10.13
C LEU A 201 -1.80 9.00 -10.30
N LEU A 202 -2.96 8.51 -9.88
CA LEU A 202 -3.44 7.17 -10.16
C LEU A 202 -4.71 7.28 -11.02
N ILE A 203 -4.80 6.42 -12.03
CA ILE A 203 -5.95 6.37 -12.95
C ILE A 203 -6.46 4.94 -13.00
N ASN A 204 -7.74 4.76 -12.75
CA ASN A 204 -8.37 3.43 -12.78
C ASN A 204 -8.69 3.02 -14.23
N ASN A 205 -8.33 1.77 -14.60
CA ASN A 205 -8.66 1.13 -15.89
C ASN A 205 -8.29 1.95 -17.14
N SER A 206 -7.23 2.77 -17.07
CA SER A 206 -6.73 3.54 -18.20
C SER A 206 -5.62 2.79 -18.93
N ARG A 207 -5.41 3.16 -20.20
CA ARG A 207 -4.24 2.72 -20.96
C ARG A 207 -3.03 3.58 -20.60
N THR A 208 -1.84 3.00 -20.66
CA THR A 208 -0.59 3.74 -20.40
C THR A 208 -0.45 4.97 -21.32
N THR A 209 -0.95 4.90 -22.54
CA THR A 209 -0.93 5.99 -23.53
C THR A 209 -1.78 7.22 -23.14
N GLU A 210 -2.68 7.10 -22.18
CA GLU A 210 -3.55 8.19 -21.74
C GLU A 210 -2.97 8.94 -20.52
N LEU A 211 -1.89 8.42 -19.93
CA LEU A 211 -1.35 8.93 -18.67
C LEU A 211 -0.86 10.39 -18.80
N ASP A 212 -0.23 10.75 -19.94
CA ASP A 212 0.24 12.12 -20.20
C ASP A 212 -0.91 13.13 -20.25
N HIS A 213 -2.03 12.75 -20.87
CA HIS A 213 -3.22 13.58 -20.93
C HIS A 213 -3.78 13.84 -19.53
N TYR A 214 -3.99 12.80 -18.73
CA TYR A 214 -4.52 12.92 -17.37
C TYR A 214 -3.56 13.66 -16.43
N TRP A 215 -2.25 13.46 -16.61
CA TRP A 215 -1.24 14.19 -15.85
C TRP A 215 -1.29 15.70 -16.14
N SER A 216 -1.35 16.06 -17.40
CA SER A 216 -1.45 17.47 -17.82
C SER A 216 -2.75 18.11 -17.32
N GLU A 217 -3.88 17.41 -17.41
CA GLU A 217 -5.17 17.87 -16.85
C GLU A 217 -5.11 18.07 -15.33
N PHE A 218 -4.44 17.17 -14.62
CA PHE A 218 -4.25 17.29 -13.16
C PHE A 218 -3.46 18.53 -12.81
N LEU A 219 -2.27 18.70 -13.42
CA LEU A 219 -1.41 19.87 -13.15
C LEU A 219 -2.13 21.18 -13.46
N LEU A 220 -2.82 21.24 -14.61
CA LEU A 220 -3.53 22.43 -15.06
C LEU A 220 -4.70 22.78 -14.13
N ARG A 221 -5.58 21.82 -13.83
CA ARG A 221 -6.80 22.08 -13.05
C ARG A 221 -6.52 22.43 -11.60
N GLU A 222 -5.55 21.77 -11.01
CA GLU A 222 -5.16 22.02 -9.62
C GLU A 222 -4.11 23.14 -9.49
N LYS A 223 -3.72 23.76 -10.63
CA LYS A 223 -2.73 24.86 -10.72
C LYS A 223 -1.41 24.48 -10.06
N ILE A 224 -0.96 23.25 -10.30
CA ILE A 224 0.30 22.73 -9.77
C ILE A 224 1.43 23.20 -10.67
N ASN A 225 2.37 23.94 -10.11
CA ASN A 225 3.51 24.53 -10.81
C ASN A 225 4.86 24.20 -10.14
N TYR A 226 4.93 23.07 -9.44
CA TYR A 226 6.19 22.61 -8.84
C TYR A 226 7.20 22.21 -9.93
N THR A 227 8.49 22.36 -9.62
CA THR A 227 9.55 21.84 -10.47
C THR A 227 9.62 20.32 -10.30
N ILE A 228 9.37 19.58 -11.37
CA ILE A 228 9.52 18.13 -11.40
C ILE A 228 11.00 17.80 -11.64
N ILE A 229 11.61 17.01 -10.75
CA ILE A 229 13.01 16.60 -10.84
C ILE A 229 13.19 15.13 -11.23
N GLN A 230 12.17 14.33 -11.04
CA GLN A 230 12.12 12.93 -11.43
C GLN A 230 10.68 12.50 -11.59
N GLU A 231 10.40 11.65 -12.58
CA GLU A 231 9.10 10.98 -12.70
C GLU A 231 9.26 9.55 -13.21
N SER A 232 8.29 8.72 -12.90
CA SER A 232 8.20 7.35 -13.42
C SER A 232 6.75 6.88 -13.47
N ASP A 233 6.49 6.03 -14.44
CA ASP A 233 5.20 5.39 -14.62
C ASP A 233 5.26 3.95 -14.10
N THR A 234 4.18 3.50 -13.49
CA THR A 234 4.07 2.15 -12.96
C THR A 234 2.63 1.65 -13.00
N GLU A 235 2.48 0.35 -13.08
CA GLU A 235 1.18 -0.29 -12.88
C GLU A 235 1.01 -0.66 -11.41
N HIS A 236 -0.19 -0.46 -10.91
CA HIS A 236 -0.57 -0.84 -9.55
C HIS A 236 -1.70 -1.85 -9.60
N PHE A 237 -1.43 -3.05 -9.07
CA PHE A 237 -2.37 -4.16 -9.07
C PHE A 237 -2.89 -4.39 -7.66
N CYS A 238 -4.22 -4.43 -7.52
CA CYS A 238 -4.89 -4.96 -6.35
C CYS A 238 -5.77 -6.14 -6.77
N GLY A 239 -5.85 -7.15 -5.92
CA GLY A 239 -6.59 -8.36 -6.24
C GLY A 239 -6.61 -9.33 -5.09
N PHE A 240 -7.09 -10.54 -5.37
CA PHE A 240 -7.15 -11.63 -4.43
C PHE A 240 -6.41 -12.85 -4.95
N VAL A 241 -5.62 -13.48 -4.08
CA VAL A 241 -5.04 -14.80 -4.30
C VAL A 241 -5.83 -15.83 -3.52
N GLN A 242 -6.28 -16.88 -4.20
CA GLN A 242 -6.92 -18.03 -3.58
C GLN A 242 -6.53 -19.33 -4.29
N PRO A 243 -5.90 -20.28 -3.55
CA PRO A 243 -5.51 -20.22 -2.13
C PRO A 243 -4.24 -19.40 -1.90
N LEU A 244 -4.08 -18.78 -0.73
CA LEU A 244 -2.89 -18.02 -0.32
C LEU A 244 -1.63 -18.90 -0.13
N LYS A 245 -1.84 -20.19 0.02
CA LYS A 245 -0.82 -21.24 0.00
C LYS A 245 -1.18 -22.24 -1.08
N TYR A 246 -0.30 -22.41 -2.04
CA TYR A 246 -0.42 -23.37 -3.14
C TYR A 246 0.74 -24.37 -3.04
N GLU A 247 0.45 -25.63 -2.72
CA GLU A 247 1.48 -26.67 -2.47
C GLU A 247 2.50 -26.21 -1.38
N ASN A 248 3.79 -26.08 -1.76
CA ASN A 248 4.85 -25.57 -0.89
C ASN A 248 5.07 -24.04 -1.03
N ILE A 249 4.27 -23.35 -1.87
CA ILE A 249 4.37 -21.93 -2.16
C ILE A 249 3.43 -21.13 -1.24
N SER A 250 3.93 -20.07 -0.63
CA SER A 250 3.13 -19.10 0.15
C SER A 250 3.25 -17.71 -0.47
N PHE A 251 2.14 -17.03 -0.69
CA PHE A 251 2.10 -15.66 -1.22
C PHE A 251 2.03 -14.65 -0.08
N ILE A 252 2.83 -13.57 -0.15
CA ILE A 252 2.88 -12.50 0.85
C ILE A 252 2.87 -11.10 0.21
N GLY A 253 2.50 -10.09 0.97
CA GLY A 253 2.48 -8.71 0.51
C GLY A 253 1.59 -8.50 -0.72
N ASN A 254 2.09 -7.74 -1.70
CA ASN A 254 1.35 -7.44 -2.93
C ASN A 254 1.08 -8.71 -3.76
N ALA A 255 2.00 -9.67 -3.78
CA ALA A 255 1.80 -10.93 -4.47
C ALA A 255 0.63 -11.75 -3.92
N ALA A 256 0.26 -11.55 -2.65
CA ALA A 256 -0.91 -12.14 -2.00
C ALA A 256 -2.19 -11.29 -2.14
N GLY A 257 -2.11 -10.10 -2.76
CA GLY A 257 -3.22 -9.15 -2.80
C GLY A 257 -3.45 -8.41 -1.47
N PHE A 258 -2.43 -8.27 -0.61
CA PHE A 258 -2.56 -7.59 0.69
C PHE A 258 -2.35 -6.07 0.63
N THR A 259 -2.48 -5.49 -0.56
CA THR A 259 -2.65 -4.05 -0.77
C THR A 259 -4.13 -3.74 -0.91
N ASP A 260 -4.63 -2.77 -0.14
CA ASP A 260 -6.02 -2.35 -0.28
C ASP A 260 -6.24 -1.61 -1.60
N ASP A 261 -7.36 -1.86 -2.24
CA ASP A 261 -7.75 -1.23 -3.50
C ASP A 261 -8.52 0.09 -3.30
N LEU A 262 -8.75 0.50 -2.06
CA LEU A 262 -9.43 1.74 -1.73
C LEU A 262 -8.51 2.96 -1.89
N ILE A 263 -7.32 2.92 -1.25
CA ILE A 263 -6.32 3.98 -1.29
C ILE A 263 -4.87 3.47 -1.49
N GLY A 264 -4.69 2.19 -1.84
CA GLY A 264 -3.40 1.62 -2.23
C GLY A 264 -2.41 1.39 -1.09
N ILE A 265 -2.85 1.27 0.17
CA ILE A 265 -1.96 1.05 1.31
C ILE A 265 -1.71 -0.44 1.51
N GLY A 266 -0.45 -0.88 1.31
CA GLY A 266 -0.05 -2.29 1.44
C GLY A 266 1.13 -2.55 2.36
N ALA A 267 2.00 -1.57 2.60
CA ALA A 267 3.29 -1.80 3.24
C ALA A 267 3.20 -2.37 4.67
N PHE A 268 2.22 -1.96 5.46
CA PHE A 268 2.00 -2.53 6.80
C PHE A 268 1.62 -4.02 6.72
N ASN A 269 0.67 -4.35 5.86
CA ASN A 269 0.25 -5.74 5.63
C ASN A 269 1.38 -6.58 5.01
N ALA A 270 2.22 -5.96 4.16
CA ALA A 270 3.39 -6.61 3.59
C ALA A 270 4.39 -7.04 4.66
N ILE A 271 4.71 -6.17 5.62
CA ILE A 271 5.56 -6.52 6.77
C ILE A 271 4.91 -7.65 7.58
N GLU A 272 3.65 -7.47 7.98
CA GLU A 272 2.99 -8.43 8.87
C GLU A 272 2.82 -9.79 8.19
N SER A 273 2.42 -9.85 6.92
CA SER A 273 2.30 -11.12 6.19
C SER A 273 3.64 -11.84 5.98
N GLY A 274 4.72 -11.09 5.76
CA GLY A 274 6.06 -11.65 5.69
C GLY A 274 6.47 -12.33 7.00
N ILE A 275 6.31 -11.65 8.13
CA ILE A 275 6.57 -12.20 9.47
C ILE A 275 5.70 -13.43 9.73
N LEU A 276 4.40 -13.36 9.41
CA LEU A 276 3.47 -14.48 9.63
C LEU A 276 3.78 -15.70 8.76
N ALA A 277 4.27 -15.49 7.52
CA ALA A 277 4.72 -16.60 6.67
C ALA A 277 5.95 -17.30 7.26
N ALA A 278 6.92 -16.53 7.75
CA ALA A 278 8.09 -17.06 8.44
C ALA A 278 7.71 -17.87 9.69
N GLN A 279 6.79 -17.36 10.51
CA GLN A 279 6.27 -18.04 11.69
C GLN A 279 5.53 -19.34 11.33
N ALA A 280 4.75 -19.33 10.23
CA ALA A 280 4.07 -20.51 9.72
C ALA A 280 5.09 -21.61 9.33
N ILE A 281 6.16 -21.21 8.63
CA ILE A 281 7.24 -22.11 8.21
C ILE A 281 7.99 -22.66 9.44
N ALA A 282 8.42 -21.78 10.33
CA ALA A 282 9.25 -22.18 11.48
C ALA A 282 8.52 -23.06 12.49
N LYS A 283 7.22 -22.83 12.68
CA LYS A 283 6.42 -23.52 13.71
C LYS A 283 5.48 -24.60 13.14
N GLY A 284 5.45 -24.81 11.84
CA GLY A 284 4.53 -25.77 11.19
C GLY A 284 3.05 -25.37 11.31
N ILE A 285 2.74 -24.05 11.45
CA ILE A 285 1.38 -23.57 11.61
C ILE A 285 0.77 -23.29 10.23
N ASP A 286 -0.53 -23.45 10.10
CA ASP A 286 -1.25 -23.11 8.86
C ASP A 286 -1.19 -21.59 8.59
N TYR A 287 -0.52 -21.21 7.50
CA TYR A 287 -0.36 -19.83 7.06
C TYR A 287 -1.70 -19.14 6.81
N ASN A 288 -2.67 -19.83 6.19
CA ASN A 288 -3.98 -19.25 5.89
C ASN A 288 -4.70 -18.76 7.15
N LYS A 289 -4.57 -19.52 8.26
CA LYS A 289 -5.14 -19.11 9.56
C LYS A 289 -4.50 -17.86 10.10
N LEU A 290 -3.16 -17.75 9.97
CA LEU A 290 -2.42 -16.59 10.51
C LEU A 290 -2.75 -15.30 9.77
N VAL A 291 -2.91 -15.34 8.45
CA VAL A 291 -3.17 -14.16 7.61
C VAL A 291 -4.64 -13.85 7.38
N LYS A 292 -5.54 -14.75 7.82
CA LYS A 292 -6.99 -14.53 7.69
C LYS A 292 -7.46 -13.14 8.13
N PRO A 293 -6.99 -12.56 9.27
CA PRO A 293 -7.37 -11.21 9.64
C PRO A 293 -6.96 -10.12 8.65
N ILE A 294 -5.83 -10.30 7.93
CA ILE A 294 -5.39 -9.37 6.87
C ILE A 294 -6.33 -9.51 5.67
N TYR A 295 -6.55 -10.75 5.23
CA TYR A 295 -7.44 -11.05 4.11
C TYR A 295 -8.86 -10.49 4.33
N ASP A 296 -9.46 -10.77 5.49
CA ASP A 296 -10.80 -10.31 5.83
C ASP A 296 -10.91 -8.76 5.81
N ASP A 297 -9.84 -8.05 6.17
CA ASP A 297 -9.81 -6.59 6.13
C ASP A 297 -9.73 -6.07 4.69
N ILE A 298 -8.90 -6.67 3.83
CA ILE A 298 -8.83 -6.31 2.40
C ILE A 298 -10.19 -6.51 1.73
N VAL A 299 -10.87 -7.63 2.00
CA VAL A 299 -12.23 -7.88 1.48
C VAL A 299 -13.21 -6.78 1.91
N LYS A 300 -13.14 -6.32 3.16
CA LYS A 300 -14.01 -5.23 3.65
C LYS A 300 -13.70 -3.92 2.94
N LEU A 301 -12.42 -3.58 2.76
CA LEU A 301 -12.02 -2.36 2.05
C LEU A 301 -12.44 -2.40 0.58
N HIS A 302 -12.39 -3.57 -0.05
CA HIS A 302 -12.90 -3.77 -1.41
C HIS A 302 -14.39 -3.40 -1.56
N HIS A 303 -15.24 -3.65 -0.56
CA HIS A 303 -16.63 -3.20 -0.61
C HIS A 303 -16.76 -1.67 -0.68
N PHE A 304 -15.85 -0.93 0.00
CA PHE A 304 -15.81 0.52 -0.11
C PHE A 304 -15.31 0.97 -1.48
N ARG A 305 -14.31 0.25 -2.04
CA ARG A 305 -13.84 0.52 -3.39
C ARG A 305 -14.96 0.40 -4.42
N LYS A 306 -15.76 -0.66 -4.33
CA LYS A 306 -16.96 -0.84 -5.18
C LYS A 306 -17.90 0.36 -5.09
N ALA A 307 -18.14 0.87 -3.90
CA ALA A 307 -18.96 2.06 -3.71
C ALA A 307 -18.32 3.31 -4.34
N MET A 308 -17.01 3.54 -4.14
CA MET A 308 -16.30 4.67 -4.74
C MET A 308 -16.28 4.62 -6.27
N ASN A 309 -16.26 3.44 -6.87
CA ASN A 309 -16.30 3.29 -8.32
C ASN A 309 -17.61 3.80 -8.95
N THR A 310 -18.66 3.99 -8.16
CA THR A 310 -19.94 4.57 -8.62
C THR A 310 -20.01 6.09 -8.45
N PHE A 311 -19.01 6.73 -7.80
CA PHE A 311 -19.02 8.17 -7.59
C PHE A 311 -18.64 8.91 -8.87
N ASP A 312 -19.38 9.95 -9.15
CA ASP A 312 -19.01 11.06 -10.01
C ASP A 312 -18.39 12.20 -9.18
N ASN A 313 -18.10 13.32 -9.82
CA ASN A 313 -17.60 14.51 -9.12
C ASN A 313 -18.54 15.01 -8.03
N SER A 314 -19.87 14.90 -8.22
CA SER A 314 -20.86 15.24 -7.20
C SER A 314 -20.78 14.28 -6.01
N GLY A 315 -20.58 12.98 -6.27
CA GLY A 315 -20.34 11.96 -5.25
C GLY A 315 -19.09 12.24 -4.43
N PHE A 316 -17.99 12.65 -5.08
CA PHE A 316 -16.77 13.07 -4.37
C PHE A 316 -16.99 14.34 -3.53
N ASP A 317 -17.72 15.34 -4.04
CA ASP A 317 -18.06 16.52 -3.27
C ASP A 317 -18.89 16.18 -2.01
N LYS A 318 -19.88 15.28 -2.15
CA LYS A 318 -20.68 14.79 -1.02
C LYS A 318 -19.81 14.07 0.02
N LEU A 319 -18.89 13.20 -0.44
CA LEU A 319 -17.95 12.49 0.43
C LEU A 319 -17.06 13.46 1.22
N ILE A 320 -16.44 14.43 0.53
CA ILE A 320 -15.54 15.41 1.16
C ILE A 320 -16.30 16.30 2.15
N THR A 321 -17.54 16.72 1.82
CA THR A 321 -18.41 17.46 2.71
C THR A 321 -18.74 16.66 3.98
N PHE A 322 -19.13 15.38 3.81
CA PHE A 322 -19.46 14.49 4.93
C PHE A 322 -18.28 14.32 5.88
N VAL A 323 -17.11 13.95 5.34
CA VAL A 323 -15.89 13.77 6.13
C VAL A 323 -15.47 15.06 6.82
N GLY A 324 -15.77 16.22 6.23
CA GLY A 324 -15.48 17.54 6.77
C GLY A 324 -16.46 18.07 7.82
N THR A 325 -17.64 17.45 7.96
CA THR A 325 -18.68 17.92 8.88
C THR A 325 -18.19 17.92 10.33
N PRO A 326 -18.31 19.03 11.09
CA PRO A 326 -18.02 19.06 12.51
C PRO A 326 -18.80 17.97 13.27
N GLY A 327 -18.17 17.33 14.25
CA GLY A 327 -18.74 16.15 14.94
C GLY A 327 -18.39 14.84 14.22
N ILE A 328 -18.75 14.67 12.95
CA ILE A 328 -18.37 13.48 12.14
C ILE A 328 -16.86 13.39 12.01
N LYS A 329 -16.21 14.51 11.67
CA LYS A 329 -14.76 14.62 11.58
C LYS A 329 -14.06 14.20 12.87
N GLN A 330 -14.51 14.74 14.03
CA GLN A 330 -13.94 14.36 15.32
C GLN A 330 -14.19 12.88 15.64
N PHE A 331 -15.40 12.39 15.35
CA PHE A 331 -15.77 11.00 15.56
C PHE A 331 -14.92 10.04 14.73
N ILE A 332 -14.72 10.31 13.43
CA ILE A 332 -13.90 9.47 12.54
C ILE A 332 -12.43 9.48 12.96
N TYR A 333 -11.85 10.66 13.22
CA TYR A 333 -10.41 10.80 13.38
C TYR A 333 -9.92 10.73 14.82
N LYS A 334 -10.78 10.99 15.83
CA LYS A 334 -10.41 10.87 17.24
C LYS A 334 -10.76 9.50 17.85
N ASN A 335 -11.68 8.75 17.26
CA ASN A 335 -12.06 7.45 17.80
C ASN A 335 -11.10 6.35 17.28
N PRO A 336 -10.25 5.76 18.12
CA PRO A 336 -9.30 4.73 17.70
C PRO A 336 -9.98 3.41 17.28
N LEU A 337 -11.24 3.22 17.65
CA LEU A 337 -12.04 2.05 17.31
C LEU A 337 -12.71 2.20 15.94
N LEU A 338 -12.85 3.43 15.43
CA LEU A 338 -13.40 3.68 14.11
C LEU A 338 -12.33 3.49 13.05
N LYS A 339 -12.39 2.36 12.41
CA LYS A 339 -11.66 2.02 11.19
C LYS A 339 -12.66 1.91 10.05
N LEU A 340 -12.26 2.21 8.83
CA LEU A 340 -13.13 2.04 7.65
C LEU A 340 -13.72 0.63 7.57
N ARG A 341 -12.99 -0.38 8.02
CA ARG A 341 -13.47 -1.78 8.06
C ARG A 341 -14.72 -2.04 8.91
N TYR A 342 -15.02 -1.19 9.90
CA TYR A 342 -16.27 -1.27 10.68
C TYR A 342 -17.43 -0.54 10.02
N GLY A 343 -17.27 -0.14 8.83
CA GLY A 343 -17.94 0.74 7.89
C GLY A 343 -19.43 0.60 7.66
N MET A 344 -20.17 0.04 8.57
CA MET A 344 -21.65 0.14 8.55
C MET A 344 -22.16 1.59 8.42
N PRO A 345 -21.54 2.62 9.04
CA PRO A 345 -21.98 3.99 8.84
C PRO A 345 -21.78 4.52 7.40
N LEU A 346 -20.69 4.15 6.73
CA LEU A 346 -20.40 4.62 5.36
C LEU A 346 -21.25 3.92 4.30
N VAL A 347 -21.54 2.63 4.46
CA VAL A 347 -22.47 1.89 3.59
C VAL A 347 -23.90 2.36 3.79
N ARG A 348 -24.33 2.66 5.04
CA ARG A 348 -25.62 3.30 5.30
C ARG A 348 -25.71 4.69 4.69
N PHE A 349 -24.61 5.45 4.77
CA PHE A 349 -24.48 6.76 4.14
C PHE A 349 -24.61 6.65 2.61
N TYR A 350 -23.91 5.75 1.96
CA TYR A 350 -24.05 5.47 0.53
C TYR A 350 -25.48 5.11 0.15
N ASN A 351 -26.13 4.22 0.90
CA ASN A 351 -27.52 3.81 0.66
C ASN A 351 -28.54 4.94 0.90
N MET A 352 -28.26 5.90 1.79
CA MET A 352 -29.08 7.11 1.96
C MET A 352 -29.04 8.04 0.74
N PHE A 353 -27.91 8.09 0.02
CA PHE A 353 -27.80 8.90 -1.20
C PHE A 353 -28.38 8.20 -2.42
N LYS A 354 -28.28 6.87 -2.51
CA LYS A 354 -28.86 6.08 -3.61
C LYS A 354 -30.39 6.03 -3.59
N LYS A 355 -31.04 6.27 -2.46
CA LYS A 355 -32.51 6.28 -2.33
C LYS A 355 -33.17 7.64 -2.65
N ARG A 356 -32.41 8.65 -3.08
CA ARG A 356 -32.91 9.99 -3.40
C ARG A 356 -32.79 10.37 -4.90
N ASP A 357 -32.36 9.45 -5.72
CA ASP A 357 -32.48 9.49 -7.17
C ASP A 357 -33.48 8.37 -7.58
#